data_ebeeabef1407f916f0d163d0e724edad
#
_entry.id   ebeeabef1407f916f0d163d0e724edad
#
_cell.length_a   1.000
_cell.length_b   1.000
_cell.length_c   1.000
_cell.angle_alpha   90.00
_cell.angle_beta   90.00
_cell.angle_gamma   90.00
#
_symmetry.space_group_name_H-M   'P 1'
#
loop_
_entity.id
_entity.type
_entity.pdbx_description
1 polymer ?
#
loop_
_entity_poly.entity_id
_entity_poly.type
_entity_poly.pdbx_seq_one_letter_code
_entity_poly.pdbx_strand_id
1 'polypeptide(L)'
;GYLQETTDIMQRIRELAVQSSNGIYSDEDRMQIQVEISALVSEVDRIASSAQFNGMNMLTGRFAQPTGENAVTGSMWFHIGANMDQRMQVFIGTMSSTALGIREIGTETKLSLATPEDANRAIGTIDEGLKKINKQRADLGAYQNRMEYAVKGLDISAENLQAAESRIRDTDMASQMVSFTKNSVLQQAGTAMLAQANTMSQNVLSLLR
;
A
#
# COMPACT_ATOMS: atom_id res chain seq x y z
N GLY A 1 5.80 5.86 9.72
CA GLY A 1 6.12 5.92 11.17
C GLY A 1 7.63 5.92 11.40
N TYR A 2 8.31 4.82 11.17
CA TYR A 2 9.77 4.70 11.38
C TYR A 2 10.62 5.76 10.67
N LEU A 3 10.24 6.15 9.44
CA LEU A 3 10.95 7.23 8.73
C LEU A 3 10.72 8.60 9.38
N GLN A 4 9.59 8.82 10.03
CA GLN A 4 9.36 10.04 10.79
C GLN A 4 10.32 10.11 12.00
N GLU A 5 10.41 9.03 12.78
CA GLU A 5 11.34 8.94 13.91
C GLU A 5 12.79 9.13 13.47
N THR A 6 13.18 8.50 12.34
CA THR A 6 14.52 8.72 11.76
C THR A 6 14.73 10.19 11.37
N THR A 7 13.70 10.87 10.83
CA THR A 7 13.79 12.31 10.51
C THR A 7 14.00 13.15 11.77
N ASP A 8 13.27 12.85 12.84
CA ASP A 8 13.34 13.59 14.10
C ASP A 8 14.72 13.41 14.77
N ILE A 9 15.27 12.19 14.74
CA ILE A 9 16.62 11.91 15.19
C ILE A 9 17.66 12.68 14.36
N MET A 10 17.52 12.67 13.04
CA MET A 10 18.44 13.41 12.16
C MET A 10 18.39 14.93 12.38
N GLN A 11 17.21 15.47 12.69
CA GLN A 11 17.07 16.87 13.07
C GLN A 11 17.78 17.15 14.40
N ARG A 12 17.66 16.25 15.38
CA ARG A 12 18.40 16.36 16.65
C ARG A 12 19.90 16.33 16.44
N ILE A 13 20.39 15.42 15.58
CA ILE A 13 21.81 15.37 15.22
C ILE A 13 22.26 16.70 14.58
N ARG A 14 21.41 17.29 13.73
CA ARG A 14 21.67 18.58 13.09
C ARG A 14 21.77 19.72 14.11
N GLU A 15 20.87 19.77 15.09
CA GLU A 15 20.91 20.75 16.18
C GLU A 15 22.22 20.65 16.97
N LEU A 16 22.62 19.45 17.33
CA LEU A 16 23.88 19.18 18.03
C LEU A 16 25.10 19.58 17.19
N ALA A 17 25.06 19.35 15.88
CA ALA A 17 26.14 19.76 14.98
C ALA A 17 26.24 21.29 14.89
N VAL A 18 25.11 21.99 14.81
CA VAL A 18 25.07 23.46 14.83
C VAL A 18 25.57 23.99 16.19
N GLN A 19 25.19 23.35 17.28
CA GLN A 19 25.68 23.70 18.61
C GLN A 19 27.21 23.55 18.69
N SER A 20 27.77 22.43 18.22
CA SER A 20 29.21 22.15 18.23
C SER A 20 30.00 23.08 17.29
N SER A 21 29.38 23.60 16.21
CA SER A 21 30.03 24.52 15.29
C SER A 21 30.30 25.92 15.90
N ASN A 22 29.62 26.24 17.00
CA ASN A 22 29.86 27.50 17.70
C ASN A 22 31.22 27.51 18.41
N GLY A 23 31.99 28.60 18.25
CA GLY A 23 33.32 28.76 18.84
C GLY A 23 33.38 28.95 20.36
N ILE A 24 32.20 29.01 21.02
CA ILE A 24 32.13 29.21 22.49
C ILE A 24 32.27 27.91 23.29
N TYR A 25 32.13 26.76 22.64
CA TYR A 25 32.26 25.47 23.31
C TYR A 25 33.70 25.00 23.35
N SER A 26 34.08 24.40 24.48
CA SER A 26 35.39 23.77 24.65
C SER A 26 35.46 22.44 23.87
N ASP A 27 36.66 21.93 23.66
CA ASP A 27 36.87 20.64 23.01
C ASP A 27 36.25 19.49 23.84
N GLU A 28 36.25 19.63 25.18
CA GLU A 28 35.62 18.66 26.08
C GLU A 28 34.08 18.63 25.90
N ASP A 29 33.43 19.80 25.78
CA ASP A 29 31.99 19.90 25.51
C ASP A 29 31.66 19.29 24.15
N ARG A 30 32.47 19.53 23.12
CA ARG A 30 32.31 18.93 21.79
C ARG A 30 32.43 17.41 21.83
N MET A 31 33.34 16.86 22.65
CA MET A 31 33.46 15.42 22.83
C MET A 31 32.19 14.83 23.48
N GLN A 32 31.57 15.53 24.44
CA GLN A 32 30.29 15.09 25.02
C GLN A 32 29.15 15.10 23.98
N ILE A 33 29.06 16.15 23.16
CA ILE A 33 28.14 16.21 22.04
C ILE A 33 28.39 15.07 21.05
N GLN A 34 29.67 14.73 20.78
CA GLN A 34 30.02 13.60 19.90
C GLN A 34 29.52 12.26 20.45
N VAL A 35 29.55 12.06 21.76
CA VAL A 35 28.98 10.84 22.40
C VAL A 35 27.46 10.77 22.18
N GLU A 36 26.74 11.88 22.37
CA GLU A 36 25.28 11.92 22.10
C GLU A 36 24.98 11.59 20.63
N ILE A 37 25.72 12.19 19.70
CA ILE A 37 25.55 11.91 18.26
C ILE A 37 25.84 10.44 17.94
N SER A 38 26.88 9.84 18.52
CA SER A 38 27.20 8.43 18.30
C SER A 38 26.08 7.52 18.78
N ALA A 39 25.43 7.84 19.89
CA ALA A 39 24.26 7.13 20.38
C ALA A 39 23.04 7.29 19.43
N LEU A 40 22.79 8.51 18.94
CA LEU A 40 21.71 8.79 17.99
C LEU A 40 21.94 8.10 16.64
N VAL A 41 23.16 8.05 16.13
CA VAL A 41 23.50 7.30 14.90
C VAL A 41 23.27 5.81 15.09
N SER A 42 23.60 5.25 16.25
CA SER A 42 23.30 3.85 16.56
C SER A 42 21.80 3.58 16.65
N GLU A 43 21.04 4.55 17.13
CA GLU A 43 19.57 4.46 17.17
C GLU A 43 18.95 4.49 15.76
N VAL A 44 19.50 5.26 14.82
CA VAL A 44 19.08 5.20 13.40
C VAL A 44 19.29 3.79 12.83
N ASP A 45 20.43 3.16 13.11
CA ASP A 45 20.68 1.78 12.67
C ASP A 45 19.74 0.77 13.33
N ARG A 46 19.42 0.97 14.61
CA ARG A 46 18.43 0.14 15.33
C ARG A 46 17.05 0.26 14.69
N ILE A 47 16.60 1.47 14.39
CA ILE A 47 15.31 1.70 13.71
C ILE A 47 15.31 1.05 12.33
N ALA A 48 16.38 1.23 11.55
CA ALA A 48 16.48 0.64 10.21
C ALA A 48 16.41 -0.90 10.24
N SER A 49 16.99 -1.54 11.27
CA SER A 49 16.97 -2.99 11.44
C SER A 49 15.66 -3.52 12.05
N SER A 50 15.02 -2.74 12.93
CA SER A 50 13.78 -3.13 13.60
C SER A 50 12.51 -2.83 12.79
N ALA A 51 12.61 -2.03 11.72
CA ALA A 51 11.50 -1.71 10.84
C ALA A 51 11.07 -2.93 10.01
N GLN A 52 10.24 -3.78 10.61
CA GLN A 52 9.76 -5.02 10.01
C GLN A 52 8.26 -4.95 9.71
N PHE A 53 7.90 -5.56 8.60
CA PHE A 53 6.51 -5.84 8.26
C PHE A 53 6.41 -7.30 7.76
N ASN A 54 5.56 -8.08 8.37
CA ASN A 54 5.38 -9.51 8.05
C ASN A 54 6.71 -10.30 8.02
N GLY A 55 7.61 -10.06 8.99
CA GLY A 55 8.92 -10.72 9.07
C GLY A 55 9.96 -10.23 8.05
N MET A 56 9.64 -9.21 7.26
CA MET A 56 10.55 -8.61 6.28
C MET A 56 11.06 -7.26 6.76
N ASN A 57 12.38 -7.07 6.75
CA ASN A 57 13.00 -5.78 7.05
C ASN A 57 12.82 -4.84 5.86
N MET A 58 12.18 -3.68 6.09
CA MET A 58 11.80 -2.75 5.03
C MET A 58 12.90 -1.74 4.70
N LEU A 59 13.70 -1.31 5.69
CA LEU A 59 14.65 -0.20 5.57
C LEU A 59 16.10 -0.64 5.38
N THR A 60 16.35 -1.95 5.26
CA THR A 60 17.71 -2.52 5.09
C THR A 60 18.19 -2.57 3.65
N GLY A 61 17.40 -2.09 2.68
CA GLY A 61 17.76 -2.03 1.27
C GLY A 61 17.38 -3.27 0.44
N ARG A 62 16.74 -4.25 1.05
CA ARG A 62 16.26 -5.45 0.33
C ARG A 62 15.33 -5.10 -0.84
N PHE A 63 14.58 -4.01 -0.73
CA PHE A 63 13.59 -3.56 -1.70
C PHE A 63 14.03 -2.27 -2.42
N ALA A 64 15.32 -1.96 -2.40
CA ALA A 64 15.84 -0.78 -3.08
C ALA A 64 15.75 -0.94 -4.61
N GLN A 65 15.69 0.18 -5.32
CA GLN A 65 15.72 0.15 -6.78
C GLN A 65 17.08 -0.41 -7.24
N PRO A 66 17.10 -1.36 -8.18
CA PRO A 66 18.36 -1.90 -8.70
C PRO A 66 19.17 -0.78 -9.35
N THR A 67 20.38 -0.56 -8.85
CA THR A 67 21.33 0.40 -9.40
C THR A 67 22.60 -0.34 -9.76
N GLY A 68 22.86 -0.56 -11.06
CA GLY A 68 24.04 -1.29 -11.55
C GLY A 68 23.98 -2.80 -11.31
N GLU A 69 25.14 -3.43 -11.10
CA GLU A 69 25.29 -4.88 -10.94
C GLU A 69 24.71 -5.45 -9.62
N ASN A 70 24.29 -4.62 -8.69
CA ASN A 70 23.68 -5.07 -7.45
C ASN A 70 22.23 -5.50 -7.70
N ALA A 71 22.05 -6.79 -7.93
CA ALA A 71 20.73 -7.41 -8.02
C ALA A 71 20.00 -7.23 -6.69
N VAL A 72 18.88 -6.54 -6.72
CA VAL A 72 17.98 -6.39 -5.58
C VAL A 72 17.42 -7.75 -5.23
N THR A 73 17.59 -8.17 -3.99
CA THR A 73 17.22 -9.51 -3.52
C THR A 73 15.70 -9.68 -3.33
N GLY A 74 14.94 -8.60 -3.36
CA GLY A 74 13.49 -8.64 -3.18
C GLY A 74 12.78 -7.60 -4.04
N SER A 75 11.66 -7.98 -4.62
CA SER A 75 10.75 -7.06 -5.29
C SER A 75 9.43 -7.04 -4.55
N MET A 76 8.94 -5.84 -4.24
CA MET A 76 7.65 -5.65 -3.59
C MET A 76 6.62 -5.29 -4.66
N TRP A 77 5.77 -6.27 -4.97
CA TRP A 77 4.69 -6.11 -5.94
C TRP A 77 3.35 -6.08 -5.25
N PHE A 78 2.56 -5.08 -5.56
CA PHE A 78 1.17 -4.99 -5.15
C PHE A 78 0.28 -5.21 -6.36
N HIS A 79 -0.61 -6.21 -6.29
CA HIS A 79 -1.60 -6.43 -7.32
C HIS A 79 -2.78 -5.49 -7.08
N ILE A 80 -3.05 -4.62 -8.04
CA ILE A 80 -4.03 -3.53 -7.93
C ILE A 80 -5.17 -3.64 -8.92
N GLY A 81 -5.34 -4.81 -9.55
CA GLY A 81 -6.39 -5.03 -10.53
C GLY A 81 -6.80 -6.48 -10.62
N ALA A 82 -7.89 -6.75 -11.35
CA ALA A 82 -8.44 -8.10 -11.53
C ALA A 82 -7.73 -8.89 -12.65
N ASN A 83 -6.99 -8.21 -13.53
CA ASN A 83 -6.39 -8.83 -14.70
C ASN A 83 -4.88 -9.06 -14.53
N MET A 84 -4.34 -9.95 -15.35
CA MET A 84 -2.91 -10.24 -15.40
C MET A 84 -2.11 -8.94 -15.63
N ASP A 85 -0.96 -8.81 -14.97
CA ASP A 85 -0.03 -7.68 -15.02
C ASP A 85 -0.55 -6.33 -14.47
N GLN A 86 -1.72 -6.29 -13.87
CA GLN A 86 -2.21 -5.13 -13.14
C GLN A 86 -1.56 -5.03 -11.75
N ARG A 87 -0.25 -4.85 -11.74
CA ARG A 87 0.57 -4.80 -10.53
C ARG A 87 1.44 -3.55 -10.50
N MET A 88 1.72 -3.07 -9.29
CA MET A 88 2.59 -1.93 -9.04
C MET A 88 3.80 -2.40 -8.24
N GLN A 89 4.99 -2.04 -8.69
CA GLN A 89 6.22 -2.27 -7.94
C GLN A 89 6.51 -1.07 -7.06
N VAL A 90 6.87 -1.33 -5.81
CA VAL A 90 7.27 -0.33 -4.83
C VAL A 90 8.73 -0.57 -4.45
N PHE A 91 9.50 0.52 -4.41
CA PHE A 91 10.88 0.51 -4.01
C PHE A 91 11.07 1.24 -2.69
N ILE A 92 11.85 0.62 -1.79
CA ILE A 92 12.21 1.20 -0.49
C ILE A 92 13.72 1.17 -0.39
N GLY A 93 14.33 2.33 -0.39
CA GLY A 93 15.77 2.50 -0.28
C GLY A 93 16.31 2.10 1.09
N THR A 94 17.59 1.88 1.15
CA THR A 94 18.31 1.65 2.42
C THR A 94 18.33 2.92 3.24
N MET A 95 17.92 2.84 4.50
CA MET A 95 17.88 3.97 5.45
C MET A 95 18.74 3.72 6.68
N SER A 96 19.83 2.94 6.51
CA SER A 96 20.87 2.78 7.54
C SER A 96 21.75 4.03 7.63
N SER A 97 22.42 4.21 8.74
CA SER A 97 23.38 5.32 8.95
C SER A 97 24.44 5.42 7.85
N THR A 98 24.89 4.27 7.35
CA THR A 98 25.87 4.19 6.25
C THR A 98 25.26 4.68 4.92
N ALA A 99 24.04 4.30 4.58
CA ALA A 99 23.36 4.72 3.35
C ALA A 99 22.99 6.21 3.38
N LEU A 100 22.68 6.73 4.55
CA LEU A 100 22.44 8.16 4.77
C LEU A 100 23.74 8.98 4.66
N GLY A 101 24.91 8.33 4.84
CA GLY A 101 26.23 8.95 4.74
C GLY A 101 26.76 9.51 6.06
N ILE A 102 26.09 9.23 7.17
CA ILE A 102 26.48 9.69 8.52
C ILE A 102 27.46 8.73 9.21
N ARG A 103 27.62 7.51 8.67
CA ARG A 103 28.57 6.50 9.14
C ARG A 103 29.40 5.97 7.96
N GLU A 104 30.66 5.69 8.17
CA GLU A 104 31.53 5.02 7.21
C GLU A 104 31.66 3.52 7.54
N ILE A 105 31.81 2.68 6.52
CA ILE A 105 31.98 1.23 6.71
C ILE A 105 33.26 0.97 7.51
N GLY A 106 33.12 0.34 8.68
CA GLY A 106 34.24 0.00 9.54
C GLY A 106 34.59 1.05 10.59
N THR A 107 33.91 2.19 10.64
CA THR A 107 34.15 3.26 11.61
C THR A 107 32.88 3.54 12.43
N GLU A 108 33.00 3.93 13.68
CA GLU A 108 31.84 4.17 14.54
C GLU A 108 30.97 5.35 14.07
N THR A 109 31.63 6.44 13.60
CA THR A 109 30.90 7.58 13.00
C THR A 109 31.79 8.27 11.95
N LYS A 110 31.24 8.72 10.84
CA LYS A 110 31.88 9.60 9.86
C LYS A 110 31.81 11.07 10.30
N LEU A 111 30.82 11.39 11.11
CA LEU A 111 30.58 12.73 11.61
C LEU A 111 31.57 13.03 12.74
N SER A 112 32.62 13.78 12.45
CA SER A 112 33.49 14.35 13.46
C SER A 112 32.98 15.74 13.82
N LEU A 113 32.95 16.03 15.12
CA LEU A 113 32.57 17.33 15.68
C LEU A 113 33.71 17.88 16.57
N ALA A 114 34.89 17.28 16.45
CA ALA A 114 36.04 17.64 17.27
C ALA A 114 36.48 19.10 17.05
N THR A 115 36.29 19.62 15.82
CA THR A 115 36.61 21.00 15.49
C THR A 115 35.36 21.72 14.94
N PRO A 116 35.29 23.07 15.05
CA PRO A 116 34.18 23.84 14.46
C PRO A 116 34.04 23.64 12.94
N GLU A 117 35.16 23.47 12.23
CA GLU A 117 35.18 23.23 10.79
C GLU A 117 34.60 21.84 10.44
N ASP A 118 34.92 20.82 11.21
CA ASP A 118 34.39 19.49 11.02
C ASP A 118 32.88 19.45 11.33
N ALA A 119 32.45 20.12 12.41
CA ALA A 119 31.06 20.29 12.75
C ALA A 119 30.27 20.99 11.63
N ASN A 120 30.84 22.01 11.01
CA ASN A 120 30.23 22.70 9.88
C ASN A 120 30.13 21.79 8.65
N ARG A 121 31.12 20.96 8.34
CA ARG A 121 31.00 19.93 7.26
C ARG A 121 29.96 18.87 7.59
N ALA A 122 29.87 18.47 8.85
CA ALA A 122 28.90 17.50 9.32
C ALA A 122 27.46 17.97 9.04
N ILE A 123 27.16 19.27 9.20
CA ILE A 123 25.83 19.82 8.87
C ILE A 123 25.47 19.53 7.41
N GLY A 124 26.39 19.74 6.47
CA GLY A 124 26.13 19.44 5.05
C GLY A 124 25.83 17.97 4.81
N THR A 125 26.55 17.06 5.45
CA THR A 125 26.33 15.61 5.35
C THR A 125 24.97 15.20 5.93
N ILE A 126 24.59 15.79 7.06
CA ILE A 126 23.27 15.55 7.71
C ILE A 126 22.14 16.06 6.82
N ASP A 127 22.29 17.24 6.21
CA ASP A 127 21.30 17.80 5.30
C ASP A 127 21.10 16.92 4.05
N GLU A 128 22.17 16.30 3.53
CA GLU A 128 22.05 15.30 2.46
C GLU A 128 21.31 14.03 2.91
N GLY A 129 21.58 13.56 4.12
CA GLY A 129 20.84 12.45 4.72
C GLY A 129 19.36 12.76 4.88
N LEU A 130 19.01 13.94 5.39
CA LEU A 130 17.63 14.40 5.51
C LEU A 130 16.92 14.49 4.15
N LYS A 131 17.61 14.95 3.10
CA LYS A 131 17.06 14.96 1.74
C LYS A 131 16.71 13.56 1.25
N LYS A 132 17.57 12.56 1.52
CA LYS A 132 17.30 11.16 1.15
C LYS A 132 16.08 10.61 1.87
N ILE A 133 15.94 10.84 3.17
CA ILE A 133 14.78 10.39 3.96
C ILE A 133 13.51 11.06 3.45
N ASN A 134 13.54 12.38 3.24
CA ASN A 134 12.36 13.11 2.75
C ASN A 134 11.96 12.68 1.33
N LYS A 135 12.92 12.39 0.45
CA LYS A 135 12.66 11.80 -0.86
C LYS A 135 11.93 10.46 -0.73
N GLN A 136 12.45 9.56 0.11
CA GLN A 136 11.83 8.25 0.33
C GLN A 136 10.41 8.38 0.89
N ARG A 137 10.17 9.32 1.80
CA ARG A 137 8.83 9.61 2.34
C ARG A 137 7.90 10.14 1.26
N ALA A 138 8.39 11.02 0.39
CA ALA A 138 7.61 11.54 -0.73
C ALA A 138 7.24 10.43 -1.73
N ASP A 139 8.18 9.54 -2.07
CA ASP A 139 7.95 8.39 -2.93
C ASP A 139 6.90 7.45 -2.33
N LEU A 140 7.00 7.14 -1.03
CA LEU A 140 5.99 6.32 -0.33
C LEU A 140 4.62 6.99 -0.29
N GLY A 141 4.56 8.31 -0.06
CA GLY A 141 3.32 9.08 -0.12
C GLY A 141 2.69 9.04 -1.51
N ALA A 142 3.50 9.13 -2.57
CA ALA A 142 3.02 9.00 -3.94
C ALA A 142 2.46 7.58 -4.21
N TYR A 143 3.09 6.52 -3.69
CA TYR A 143 2.57 5.16 -3.79
C TYR A 143 1.24 5.00 -3.04
N GLN A 144 1.11 5.57 -1.84
CA GLN A 144 -0.15 5.56 -1.08
C GLN A 144 -1.28 6.21 -1.89
N ASN A 145 -1.07 7.42 -2.39
CA ASN A 145 -2.06 8.12 -3.21
C ASN A 145 -2.46 7.29 -4.45
N ARG A 146 -1.48 6.68 -5.13
CA ARG A 146 -1.76 5.82 -6.29
C ARG A 146 -2.59 4.58 -5.91
N MET A 147 -2.32 3.96 -4.77
CA MET A 147 -3.11 2.84 -4.27
C MET A 147 -4.53 3.27 -3.91
N GLU A 148 -4.73 4.42 -3.28
CA GLU A 148 -6.05 4.96 -2.97
C GLU A 148 -6.88 5.20 -4.23
N TYR A 149 -6.28 5.78 -5.27
CA TYR A 149 -6.96 5.95 -6.57
C TYR A 149 -7.28 4.60 -7.23
N ALA A 150 -6.40 3.62 -7.12
CA ALA A 150 -6.65 2.28 -7.64
C ALA A 150 -7.82 1.61 -6.91
N VAL A 151 -7.89 1.70 -5.58
CA VAL A 151 -9.01 1.19 -4.78
C VAL A 151 -10.32 1.83 -5.21
N LYS A 152 -10.38 3.16 -5.33
CA LYS A 152 -11.58 3.85 -5.82
C LYS A 152 -12.01 3.39 -7.22
N GLY A 153 -11.06 3.18 -8.11
CA GLY A 153 -11.33 2.65 -9.46
C GLY A 153 -11.86 1.22 -9.45
N LEU A 154 -11.34 0.38 -8.55
CA LEU A 154 -11.81 -0.99 -8.36
C LEU A 154 -13.21 -1.04 -7.76
N ASP A 155 -13.52 -0.17 -6.81
CA ASP A 155 -14.86 -0.06 -6.20
C ASP A 155 -15.91 0.29 -7.26
N ILE A 156 -15.64 1.30 -8.10
CA ILE A 156 -16.52 1.67 -9.22
C ILE A 156 -16.68 0.51 -10.21
N SER A 157 -15.60 -0.19 -10.51
CA SER A 157 -15.62 -1.34 -11.42
C SER A 157 -16.44 -2.49 -10.83
N ALA A 158 -16.30 -2.76 -9.54
CA ALA A 158 -17.07 -3.78 -8.82
C ALA A 158 -18.56 -3.45 -8.83
N GLU A 159 -18.95 -2.19 -8.57
CA GLU A 159 -20.33 -1.75 -8.62
C GLU A 159 -20.94 -1.91 -10.03
N ASN A 160 -20.20 -1.50 -11.07
CA ASN A 160 -20.63 -1.67 -12.44
C ASN A 160 -20.80 -3.15 -12.84
N LEU A 161 -19.88 -4.01 -12.42
CA LEU A 161 -19.96 -5.45 -12.66
C LEU A 161 -21.14 -6.08 -11.92
N GLN A 162 -21.39 -5.68 -10.69
CA GLN A 162 -22.52 -6.14 -9.89
C GLN A 162 -23.86 -5.71 -10.53
N ALA A 163 -23.92 -4.45 -11.00
CA ALA A 163 -25.11 -3.97 -11.73
C ALA A 163 -25.33 -4.71 -13.07
N ALA A 164 -24.23 -5.10 -13.73
CA ALA A 164 -24.32 -5.90 -14.95
C ALA A 164 -24.74 -7.35 -14.64
N GLU A 165 -24.21 -7.96 -13.60
CA GLU A 165 -24.60 -9.29 -13.13
C GLU A 165 -26.09 -9.32 -12.76
N SER A 166 -26.56 -8.32 -12.00
CA SER A 166 -27.98 -8.20 -11.63
C SER A 166 -28.89 -8.17 -12.87
N ARG A 167 -28.52 -7.40 -13.90
CA ARG A 167 -29.29 -7.36 -15.16
C ARG A 167 -29.35 -8.68 -15.91
N ILE A 168 -28.36 -9.55 -15.71
CA ILE A 168 -28.31 -10.87 -16.38
C ILE A 168 -28.95 -11.96 -15.52
N ARG A 169 -28.77 -11.92 -14.23
CA ARG A 169 -29.20 -13.00 -13.31
C ARG A 169 -30.49 -12.73 -12.59
N ASP A 170 -30.80 -11.46 -12.32
CA ASP A 170 -32.01 -11.16 -11.56
C ASP A 170 -33.25 -11.24 -12.44
N THR A 171 -34.30 -11.85 -11.88
CA THR A 171 -35.59 -12.00 -12.53
C THR A 171 -36.56 -10.97 -11.98
N ASP A 172 -37.23 -10.23 -12.87
CA ASP A 172 -38.34 -9.38 -12.49
C ASP A 172 -39.51 -10.26 -12.00
N MET A 173 -39.67 -10.33 -10.69
CA MET A 173 -40.69 -11.13 -10.03
C MET A 173 -42.10 -10.70 -10.42
N ALA A 174 -42.34 -9.43 -10.72
CA ALA A 174 -43.63 -8.96 -11.15
C ALA A 174 -44.00 -9.54 -12.54
N SER A 175 -43.07 -9.46 -13.50
CA SER A 175 -43.20 -10.05 -14.83
C SER A 175 -43.32 -11.58 -14.77
N GLN A 176 -42.52 -12.23 -13.91
CA GLN A 176 -42.59 -13.69 -13.74
C GLN A 176 -43.89 -14.17 -13.12
N MET A 177 -44.42 -13.43 -12.13
CA MET A 177 -45.72 -13.74 -11.52
C MET A 177 -46.88 -13.54 -12.51
N VAL A 178 -46.84 -12.53 -13.37
CA VAL A 178 -47.83 -12.37 -14.45
C VAL A 178 -47.78 -13.57 -15.41
N SER A 179 -46.58 -13.98 -15.80
CA SER A 179 -46.39 -15.15 -16.67
C SER A 179 -46.89 -16.45 -16.01
N PHE A 180 -46.59 -16.64 -14.73
CA PHE A 180 -47.08 -17.77 -13.95
C PHE A 180 -48.63 -17.80 -13.86
N THR A 181 -49.21 -16.64 -13.52
CA THR A 181 -50.68 -16.53 -13.42
C THR A 181 -51.34 -16.80 -14.76
N LYS A 182 -50.81 -16.22 -15.86
CA LYS A 182 -51.29 -16.48 -17.22
C LYS A 182 -51.26 -17.98 -17.55
N ASN A 183 -50.16 -18.65 -17.28
CA ASN A 183 -49.99 -20.07 -17.56
C ASN A 183 -50.93 -20.91 -16.68
N SER A 184 -51.14 -20.55 -15.43
CA SER A 184 -52.09 -21.22 -14.52
C SER A 184 -53.53 -21.07 -15.02
N VAL A 185 -53.94 -19.88 -15.45
CA VAL A 185 -55.27 -19.65 -16.02
C VAL A 185 -55.48 -20.44 -17.33
N LEU A 186 -54.46 -20.45 -18.21
CA LEU A 186 -54.51 -21.24 -19.45
C LEU A 186 -54.64 -22.75 -19.17
N GLN A 187 -53.95 -23.25 -18.17
CA GLN A 187 -54.04 -24.66 -17.75
C GLN A 187 -55.42 -24.98 -17.22
N GLN A 188 -56.00 -24.13 -16.37
CA GLN A 188 -57.33 -24.31 -15.84
C GLN A 188 -58.39 -24.23 -16.96
N ALA A 189 -58.27 -23.25 -17.85
CA ALA A 189 -59.13 -23.13 -19.01
C ALA A 189 -59.01 -24.35 -19.94
N GLY A 190 -57.78 -24.81 -20.20
CA GLY A 190 -57.55 -26.02 -21.02
C GLY A 190 -58.19 -27.28 -20.43
N THR A 191 -58.05 -27.51 -19.14
CA THR A 191 -58.68 -28.66 -18.46
C THR A 191 -60.19 -28.57 -18.48
N ALA A 192 -60.80 -27.37 -18.29
CA ALA A 192 -62.21 -27.15 -18.38
C ALA A 192 -62.76 -27.40 -19.81
N MET A 193 -62.03 -26.92 -20.83
CA MET A 193 -62.39 -27.16 -22.23
C MET A 193 -62.26 -28.63 -22.61
N LEU A 194 -61.25 -29.36 -22.13
CA LEU A 194 -61.16 -30.83 -22.32
C LEU A 194 -62.29 -31.55 -21.64
N ALA A 195 -62.68 -31.19 -20.42
CA ALA A 195 -63.81 -31.74 -19.73
C ALA A 195 -65.12 -31.49 -20.52
N GLN A 196 -65.34 -30.27 -21.05
CA GLN A 196 -66.47 -29.93 -21.88
C GLN A 196 -66.51 -30.72 -23.20
N ALA A 197 -65.34 -30.87 -23.86
CA ALA A 197 -65.25 -31.68 -25.08
C ALA A 197 -65.62 -33.18 -24.84
N ASN A 198 -65.19 -33.74 -23.70
CA ASN A 198 -65.49 -35.10 -23.32
C ASN A 198 -66.96 -35.26 -23.03
N THR A 199 -67.62 -34.30 -22.37
CA THR A 199 -69.12 -34.35 -22.14
C THR A 199 -69.91 -34.22 -23.43
N MET A 200 -69.45 -33.40 -24.38
CA MET A 200 -70.07 -33.33 -25.71
C MET A 200 -69.99 -34.67 -26.43
N SER A 201 -68.93 -35.38 -26.43
CA SER A 201 -68.74 -36.70 -27.03
C SER A 201 -69.69 -37.73 -26.38
N GLN A 202 -69.86 -37.69 -25.06
CA GLN A 202 -70.80 -38.56 -24.33
C GLN A 202 -72.27 -38.25 -24.65
N ASN A 203 -72.59 -36.94 -24.76
CA ASN A 203 -73.96 -36.54 -25.14
C ASN A 203 -74.31 -36.98 -26.56
N VAL A 204 -73.37 -36.90 -27.53
CA VAL A 204 -73.57 -37.41 -28.87
C VAL A 204 -73.81 -38.96 -28.86
N LEU A 205 -73.02 -39.67 -28.02
CA LEU A 205 -73.18 -41.12 -27.89
C LEU A 205 -74.56 -41.51 -27.26
N SER A 206 -75.08 -40.68 -26.33
CA SER A 206 -76.38 -40.90 -25.68
C SER A 206 -77.54 -40.62 -26.62
N LEU A 207 -77.41 -39.79 -27.66
CA LEU A 207 -78.43 -39.50 -28.68
C LEU A 207 -78.46 -40.56 -29.78
N LEU A 208 -77.41 -41.37 -29.91
CA LEU A 208 -77.31 -42.47 -30.89
C LEU A 208 -77.79 -43.80 -30.32
N ARG A 209 -78.19 -43.81 -29.08
CA ARG A 209 -78.69 -44.97 -28.36
C ARG A 209 -80.25 -44.86 -28.18
#